data_55c21518888805bd0e58080884849514
#
_entry.id   55c21518888805bd0e58080884849514
#
_cell.length_a   1.000
_cell.length_b   1.000
_cell.length_c   1.000
_cell.angle_alpha   90.00
_cell.angle_beta   90.00
_cell.angle_gamma   90.00
#
_symmetry.space_group_name_H-M   'P 1'
#
loop_
_entity.id
_entity.type
_entity.pdbx_description
1 polymer ?
#
loop_
_entity_poly.entity_id
_entity_poly.type
_entity_poly.pdbx_seq_one_letter_code
_entity_poly.pdbx_strand_id
1 'polypeptide(L)'
;MAKKINLPKPLFSEKGKRAVLLLHAYSGSSNDVRMLSRRLEKENYTVYSPNFSGHGTLVPEDILDQTTEQWWQDTQEAVAFLRERGYQEIAIFGLSMGGIFSMHALTEQLTGLIGGGFFCSPIYPVENKVPENFVLYAENVMKIAEVPAEEQQSRLQSIEQRVKQQLGAIETIASQTADKLNK
;
A
#
# COMPACT_ATOMS: atom_id res chain seq x y z
N MET A 1 22.21 -13.47 -21.13
CA MET A 1 20.81 -13.81 -20.88
C MET A 1 20.21 -12.71 -20.01
N ALA A 2 19.19 -12.00 -20.46
CA ALA A 2 18.52 -10.98 -19.66
C ALA A 2 17.94 -11.62 -18.39
N LYS A 3 18.19 -11.02 -17.23
CA LYS A 3 17.72 -11.49 -15.93
C LYS A 3 16.19 -11.36 -15.92
N LYS A 4 15.47 -12.48 -15.81
CA LYS A 4 14.01 -12.45 -15.72
C LYS A 4 13.60 -11.77 -14.41
N ILE A 5 13.06 -10.56 -14.50
CA ILE A 5 12.56 -9.80 -13.36
C ILE A 5 11.15 -10.29 -13.05
N ASN A 6 10.94 -10.78 -11.83
CA ASN A 6 9.61 -11.17 -11.35
C ASN A 6 8.99 -9.99 -10.60
N LEU A 7 8.04 -9.34 -11.23
CA LEU A 7 7.28 -8.26 -10.59
C LEU A 7 6.38 -8.80 -9.48
N PRO A 8 6.16 -8.03 -8.39
CA PRO A 8 5.23 -8.37 -7.33
C PRO A 8 3.82 -8.53 -7.89
N LYS A 9 3.13 -9.58 -7.46
CA LYS A 9 1.72 -9.83 -7.81
C LYS A 9 0.88 -9.72 -6.54
N PRO A 10 -0.40 -9.34 -6.65
CA PRO A 10 -1.31 -9.46 -5.54
C PRO A 10 -1.22 -10.84 -4.91
N LEU A 11 -1.25 -10.90 -3.59
CA LEU A 11 -1.20 -12.14 -2.84
C LEU A 11 -2.61 -12.51 -2.41
N PHE A 12 -3.06 -13.69 -2.79
CA PHE A 12 -4.31 -14.28 -2.29
C PHE A 12 -4.05 -15.72 -1.87
N SER A 13 -4.38 -16.03 -0.64
CA SER A 13 -4.27 -17.37 -0.07
C SER A 13 -5.56 -17.73 0.63
N GLU A 14 -6.34 -18.61 0.00
CA GLU A 14 -7.61 -19.07 0.53
C GLU A 14 -7.40 -20.21 1.52
N LYS A 15 -7.91 -20.05 2.75
CA LYS A 15 -7.80 -20.99 3.87
C LYS A 15 -9.11 -21.10 4.63
N GLY A 16 -9.19 -20.45 5.80
CA GLY A 16 -10.36 -20.50 6.67
C GLY A 16 -11.47 -19.54 6.30
N LYS A 17 -12.51 -19.51 7.13
CA LYS A 17 -13.72 -18.70 6.90
C LYS A 17 -13.54 -17.21 7.21
N ARG A 18 -12.54 -16.83 8.00
CA ARG A 18 -12.22 -15.45 8.33
C ARG A 18 -11.11 -14.94 7.44
N ALA A 19 -11.25 -13.73 6.96
CA ALA A 19 -10.27 -13.11 6.06
C ALA A 19 -9.50 -11.98 6.73
N VAL A 20 -8.25 -11.81 6.30
CA VAL A 20 -7.40 -10.68 6.67
C VAL A 20 -6.95 -9.98 5.39
N LEU A 21 -7.30 -8.71 5.27
CA LEU A 21 -6.82 -7.82 4.21
C LEU A 21 -5.57 -7.10 4.71
N LEU A 22 -4.48 -7.17 3.94
CA LEU A 22 -3.20 -6.56 4.27
C LEU A 22 -2.81 -5.52 3.21
N LEU A 23 -2.66 -4.26 3.62
CA LEU A 23 -2.29 -3.16 2.75
C LEU A 23 -0.81 -2.79 2.95
N HIS A 24 -0.08 -2.63 1.86
CA HIS A 24 1.37 -2.38 1.86
C HIS A 24 1.74 -0.89 1.99
N ALA A 25 3.03 -0.59 2.13
CA ALA A 25 3.58 0.76 2.27
C ALA A 25 3.65 1.54 0.95
N TYR A 26 3.93 2.85 1.04
CA TYR A 26 3.96 3.83 -0.07
C TYR A 26 4.91 3.44 -1.22
N SER A 27 6.11 2.98 -0.95
CA SER A 27 7.07 2.49 -1.96
C SER A 27 7.16 0.96 -1.98
N GLY A 28 6.10 0.30 -1.56
CA GLY A 28 6.07 -1.14 -1.33
C GLY A 28 5.26 -1.94 -2.35
N SER A 29 4.89 -3.12 -1.92
CA SER A 29 4.03 -4.04 -2.67
C SER A 29 3.47 -5.11 -1.72
N SER A 30 2.64 -6.01 -2.21
CA SER A 30 2.18 -7.20 -1.46
C SER A 30 3.31 -8.03 -0.83
N ASN A 31 4.56 -7.86 -1.30
CA ASN A 31 5.73 -8.52 -0.71
C ASN A 31 6.06 -8.02 0.70
N ASP A 32 5.74 -6.77 1.05
CA ASP A 32 6.02 -6.18 2.37
C ASP A 32 5.34 -6.98 3.50
N VAL A 33 4.16 -7.49 3.22
CA VAL A 33 3.33 -8.21 4.19
C VAL A 33 3.41 -9.74 4.05
N ARG A 34 4.27 -10.24 3.18
CA ARG A 34 4.37 -11.68 2.88
C ARG A 34 4.70 -12.54 4.10
N MET A 35 5.53 -12.06 5.01
CA MET A 35 5.88 -12.84 6.22
C MET A 35 4.68 -12.94 7.16
N LEU A 36 3.95 -11.84 7.35
CA LEU A 36 2.72 -11.82 8.15
C LEU A 36 1.65 -12.70 7.50
N SER A 37 1.48 -12.60 6.17
CA SER A 37 0.56 -13.47 5.42
C SER A 37 0.82 -14.95 5.70
N ARG A 38 2.06 -15.41 5.56
CA ARG A 38 2.43 -16.81 5.84
C ARG A 38 2.15 -17.24 7.27
N ARG A 39 2.26 -16.32 8.24
CA ARG A 39 1.91 -16.61 9.63
C ARG A 39 0.40 -16.79 9.79
N LEU A 40 -0.39 -15.88 9.23
CA LEU A 40 -1.84 -15.94 9.27
C LEU A 40 -2.40 -17.18 8.55
N GLU A 41 -1.80 -17.55 7.42
CA GLU A 41 -2.15 -18.79 6.70
C GLU A 41 -1.99 -20.05 7.55
N LYS A 42 -0.93 -20.10 8.38
CA LYS A 42 -0.72 -21.22 9.33
C LYS A 42 -1.77 -21.26 10.42
N GLU A 43 -2.35 -20.13 10.77
CA GLU A 43 -3.47 -20.02 11.72
C GLU A 43 -4.84 -20.15 11.03
N ASN A 44 -4.86 -20.63 9.79
CA ASN A 44 -6.07 -20.91 9.01
C ASN A 44 -6.90 -19.65 8.69
N TYR A 45 -6.26 -18.50 8.51
CA TYR A 45 -6.91 -17.32 7.95
C TYR A 45 -6.75 -17.27 6.43
N THR A 46 -7.79 -16.86 5.73
CA THR A 46 -7.65 -16.41 4.34
C THR A 46 -6.98 -15.04 4.36
N VAL A 47 -5.99 -14.84 3.48
CA VAL A 47 -5.25 -13.58 3.40
C VAL A 47 -5.31 -13.03 1.98
N TYR A 48 -5.62 -11.75 1.88
CA TYR A 48 -5.51 -11.00 0.65
C TYR A 48 -4.62 -9.77 0.84
N SER A 49 -3.72 -9.52 -0.10
CA SER A 49 -2.95 -8.29 -0.19
C SER A 49 -2.89 -7.87 -1.65
N PRO A 50 -3.64 -6.83 -2.05
CA PRO A 50 -3.51 -6.24 -3.38
C PRO A 50 -2.17 -5.50 -3.51
N ASN A 51 -1.79 -5.16 -4.73
CA ASN A 51 -0.91 -4.02 -4.95
C ASN A 51 -1.79 -2.81 -5.21
N PHE A 52 -1.51 -1.69 -4.58
CA PHE A 52 -2.13 -0.42 -4.94
C PHE A 52 -1.80 -0.05 -6.38
N SER A 53 -2.69 0.65 -7.05
CA SER A 53 -2.46 1.18 -8.41
C SER A 53 -1.12 1.91 -8.48
N GLY A 54 -0.38 1.69 -9.57
CA GLY A 54 0.96 2.22 -9.79
C GLY A 54 2.09 1.46 -9.09
N HIS A 55 1.80 0.52 -8.17
CA HIS A 55 2.82 -0.21 -7.42
C HIS A 55 3.22 -1.54 -8.06
N GLY A 56 4.44 -1.98 -7.74
CA GLY A 56 4.96 -3.27 -8.21
C GLY A 56 5.41 -3.26 -9.66
N THR A 57 5.70 -2.12 -10.24
CA THR A 57 6.23 -1.91 -11.59
C THR A 57 7.75 -1.64 -11.59
N LEU A 58 8.34 -1.47 -12.76
CA LEU A 58 9.73 -1.03 -12.93
C LEU A 58 9.85 0.47 -13.24
N VAL A 59 8.76 1.19 -13.12
CA VAL A 59 8.68 2.64 -13.36
C VAL A 59 8.22 3.32 -12.07
N PRO A 60 9.14 3.95 -11.31
CA PRO A 60 8.78 4.54 -10.02
C PRO A 60 7.72 5.64 -10.13
N GLU A 61 7.67 6.33 -11.27
CA GLU A 61 6.68 7.37 -11.54
C GLU A 61 5.25 6.83 -11.63
N ASP A 62 5.04 5.54 -11.92
CA ASP A 62 3.70 4.94 -11.95
C ASP A 62 2.96 5.14 -10.62
N ILE A 63 3.69 5.15 -9.47
CA ILE A 63 3.14 5.48 -8.16
C ILE A 63 2.73 6.95 -8.10
N LEU A 64 3.57 7.84 -8.62
CA LEU A 64 3.37 9.28 -8.59
C LEU A 64 2.27 9.75 -9.55
N ASP A 65 1.92 8.94 -10.53
CA ASP A 65 0.82 9.17 -11.46
C ASP A 65 -0.55 8.81 -10.85
N GLN A 66 -0.56 8.18 -9.67
CA GLN A 66 -1.80 7.83 -8.98
C GLN A 66 -2.22 8.93 -8.00
N THR A 67 -3.48 8.87 -7.61
CA THR A 67 -4.06 9.75 -6.61
C THR A 67 -4.46 9.00 -5.35
N THR A 68 -4.68 9.72 -4.27
CA THR A 68 -5.19 9.14 -3.03
C THR A 68 -6.60 8.59 -3.19
N GLU A 69 -7.41 9.18 -4.07
CA GLU A 69 -8.75 8.70 -4.42
C GLU A 69 -8.67 7.34 -5.13
N GLN A 70 -7.67 7.14 -6.01
CA GLN A 70 -7.45 5.86 -6.66
C GLN A 70 -7.07 4.79 -5.62
N TRP A 71 -6.17 5.07 -4.69
CA TRP A 71 -5.80 4.13 -3.63
C TRP A 71 -6.95 3.86 -2.64
N TRP A 72 -7.81 4.86 -2.43
CA TRP A 72 -9.05 4.64 -1.69
C TRP A 72 -9.97 3.67 -2.43
N GLN A 73 -10.15 3.85 -3.74
CA GLN A 73 -10.90 2.92 -4.57
C GLN A 73 -10.30 1.52 -4.54
N ASP A 74 -8.97 1.38 -4.69
CA ASP A 74 -8.27 0.09 -4.58
C ASP A 74 -8.57 -0.61 -3.25
N THR A 75 -8.64 0.17 -2.15
CA THR A 75 -8.98 -0.36 -0.82
C THR A 75 -10.43 -0.87 -0.77
N GLN A 76 -11.37 -0.12 -1.32
CA GLN A 76 -12.79 -0.51 -1.39
C GLN A 76 -12.95 -1.78 -2.26
N GLU A 77 -12.30 -1.82 -3.40
CA GLU A 77 -12.29 -2.99 -4.30
C GLU A 77 -11.68 -4.23 -3.63
N ALA A 78 -10.63 -4.05 -2.81
CA ALA A 78 -10.04 -5.15 -2.06
C ALA A 78 -10.98 -5.73 -1.00
N VAL A 79 -11.76 -4.89 -0.32
CA VAL A 79 -12.82 -5.34 0.60
C VAL A 79 -13.93 -6.05 -0.18
N ALA A 80 -14.38 -5.47 -1.29
CA ALA A 80 -15.41 -6.05 -2.16
C ALA A 80 -14.98 -7.42 -2.70
N PHE A 81 -13.72 -7.56 -3.15
CA PHE A 81 -13.14 -8.82 -3.61
C PHE A 81 -13.29 -9.98 -2.60
N LEU A 82 -13.06 -9.70 -1.32
CA LEU A 82 -13.24 -10.71 -0.26
C LEU A 82 -14.72 -10.97 0.01
N ARG A 83 -15.56 -9.94 0.02
CA ARG A 83 -17.01 -10.09 0.25
C ARG A 83 -17.70 -10.91 -0.84
N GLU A 84 -17.36 -10.67 -2.10
CA GLU A 84 -17.88 -11.43 -3.24
C GLU A 84 -17.53 -12.93 -3.19
N ARG A 85 -16.43 -13.26 -2.47
CA ARG A 85 -16.03 -14.63 -2.16
C ARG A 85 -16.67 -15.22 -0.91
N GLY A 86 -17.62 -14.48 -0.31
CA GLY A 86 -18.42 -14.96 0.82
C GLY A 86 -17.83 -14.66 2.19
N TYR A 87 -16.71 -13.91 2.28
CA TYR A 87 -16.13 -13.52 3.57
C TYR A 87 -16.96 -12.39 4.20
N GLN A 88 -17.56 -12.68 5.35
CA GLN A 88 -18.39 -11.71 6.10
C GLN A 88 -17.61 -11.09 7.28
N GLU A 89 -16.57 -11.74 7.74
CA GLU A 89 -15.69 -11.30 8.82
C GLU A 89 -14.29 -11.01 8.26
N ILE A 90 -14.01 -9.74 7.97
CA ILE A 90 -12.75 -9.28 7.38
C ILE A 90 -12.07 -8.36 8.38
N ALA A 91 -10.86 -8.73 8.83
CA ALA A 91 -9.97 -7.81 9.53
C ALA A 91 -9.06 -7.11 8.51
N ILE A 92 -8.84 -5.80 8.67
CA ILE A 92 -7.99 -5.02 7.77
C ILE A 92 -6.78 -4.45 8.53
N PHE A 93 -5.58 -4.66 8.01
CA PHE A 93 -4.36 -4.09 8.57
C PHE A 93 -3.51 -3.47 7.47
N GLY A 94 -2.76 -2.44 7.83
CA GLY A 94 -1.88 -1.77 6.87
C GLY A 94 -0.54 -1.36 7.46
N LEU A 95 0.46 -1.33 6.59
CA LEU A 95 1.80 -0.86 6.88
C LEU A 95 1.97 0.56 6.34
N SER A 96 2.44 1.51 7.18
CA SER A 96 2.70 2.90 6.78
C SER A 96 1.49 3.53 6.06
N MET A 97 1.59 3.92 4.79
CA MET A 97 0.46 4.42 4.00
C MET A 97 -0.73 3.45 4.01
N GLY A 98 -0.48 2.16 3.85
CA GLY A 98 -1.54 1.15 3.92
C GLY A 98 -2.31 1.18 5.24
N GLY A 99 -1.65 1.57 6.34
CA GLY A 99 -2.29 1.76 7.64
C GLY A 99 -3.24 2.96 7.68
N ILE A 100 -2.92 4.04 6.96
CA ILE A 100 -3.83 5.19 6.82
C ILE A 100 -5.12 4.73 6.15
N PHE A 101 -5.01 4.02 5.00
CA PHE A 101 -6.18 3.52 4.27
C PHE A 101 -6.94 2.43 5.04
N SER A 102 -6.26 1.59 5.83
CA SER A 102 -6.95 0.60 6.67
C SER A 102 -7.79 1.27 7.77
N MET A 103 -7.24 2.28 8.43
CA MET A 103 -7.97 3.05 9.44
C MET A 103 -9.09 3.90 8.82
N HIS A 104 -8.83 4.48 7.64
CA HIS A 104 -9.85 5.20 6.89
C HIS A 104 -11.03 4.28 6.53
N ALA A 105 -10.77 3.06 6.06
CA ALA A 105 -11.80 2.07 5.76
C ALA A 105 -12.66 1.70 6.99
N LEU A 106 -12.05 1.63 8.18
CA LEU A 106 -12.77 1.38 9.43
C LEU A 106 -13.63 2.59 9.84
N THR A 107 -13.11 3.82 9.70
CA THR A 107 -13.88 5.03 10.01
C THR A 107 -15.03 5.28 9.03
N GLU A 108 -14.88 4.86 7.77
CA GLU A 108 -15.96 4.86 6.76
C GLU A 108 -16.92 3.66 6.89
N GLN A 109 -16.69 2.77 7.86
CA GLN A 109 -17.55 1.63 8.17
C GLN A 109 -17.82 0.73 6.95
N LEU A 110 -16.80 0.44 6.15
CA LEU A 110 -16.96 -0.44 4.99
C LEU A 110 -17.55 -1.77 5.41
N THR A 111 -18.63 -2.16 4.74
CA THR A 111 -19.39 -3.38 5.09
C THR A 111 -18.51 -4.64 4.99
N GLY A 112 -18.55 -5.47 6.02
CA GLY A 112 -17.78 -6.71 6.13
C GLY A 112 -16.50 -6.57 6.97
N LEU A 113 -16.07 -5.34 7.27
CA LEU A 113 -14.96 -5.12 8.19
C LEU A 113 -15.44 -5.29 9.64
N ILE A 114 -14.72 -6.11 10.40
CA ILE A 114 -15.01 -6.36 11.83
C ILE A 114 -13.99 -5.68 12.75
N GLY A 115 -12.92 -5.14 12.21
CA GLY A 115 -11.86 -4.46 12.94
C GLY A 115 -10.56 -4.48 12.17
N GLY A 116 -9.52 -3.91 12.76
CA GLY A 116 -8.21 -3.86 12.14
C GLY A 116 -7.25 -2.95 12.87
N GLY A 117 -6.20 -2.54 12.18
CA GLY A 117 -5.18 -1.68 12.75
C GLY A 117 -4.07 -1.35 11.75
N PHE A 118 -2.98 -0.84 12.28
CA PHE A 118 -1.86 -0.39 11.47
C PHE A 118 -0.50 -0.67 12.13
N PHE A 119 0.52 -0.69 11.29
CA PHE A 119 1.91 -0.79 11.69
C PHE A 119 2.69 0.41 11.14
N CYS A 120 3.41 1.14 11.99
CA CYS A 120 4.29 2.25 11.60
C CYS A 120 3.62 3.29 10.69
N SER A 121 2.35 3.63 10.94
CA SER A 121 1.58 4.55 10.10
C SER A 121 1.55 5.96 10.70
N PRO A 122 1.79 6.99 9.90
CA PRO A 122 1.73 8.38 10.34
C PRO A 122 0.28 8.89 10.33
N ILE A 123 -0.56 8.35 11.22
CA ILE A 123 -1.95 8.81 11.40
C ILE A 123 -1.99 10.24 11.94
N TYR A 124 -1.02 10.61 12.77
CA TYR A 124 -0.80 11.97 13.22
C TYR A 124 0.42 12.57 12.52
N PRO A 125 0.46 13.89 12.33
CA PRO A 125 1.60 14.56 11.70
C PRO A 125 2.90 14.24 12.43
N VAL A 126 3.87 13.75 11.69
CA VAL A 126 5.22 13.44 12.18
C VAL A 126 6.23 13.85 11.11
N GLU A 127 7.39 14.32 11.54
CA GLU A 127 8.52 14.46 10.63
C GLU A 127 8.87 13.09 10.05
N ASN A 128 8.99 13.00 8.73
CA ASN A 128 9.28 11.76 8.05
C ASN A 128 10.33 11.95 6.95
N LYS A 129 11.01 10.86 6.60
CA LYS A 129 12.03 10.82 5.53
C LYS A 129 11.52 10.08 4.29
N VAL A 130 10.20 10.09 4.08
CA VAL A 130 9.60 9.38 2.94
C VAL A 130 10.10 9.95 1.59
N PRO A 131 10.23 11.28 1.40
CA PRO A 131 10.76 11.81 0.14
C PRO A 131 12.15 11.28 -0.20
N GLU A 132 13.08 11.34 0.75
CA GLU A 132 14.45 10.87 0.56
C GLU A 132 14.50 9.36 0.32
N ASN A 133 13.72 8.59 1.08
CA ASN A 133 13.63 7.14 0.92
C ASN A 133 13.00 6.75 -0.42
N PHE A 134 12.02 7.51 -0.91
CA PHE A 134 11.43 7.26 -2.21
C PHE A 134 12.40 7.53 -3.36
N VAL A 135 13.24 8.57 -3.24
CA VAL A 135 14.32 8.84 -4.22
C VAL A 135 15.27 7.64 -4.30
N LEU A 136 15.69 7.10 -3.14
CA LEU A 136 16.53 5.89 -3.10
C LEU A 136 15.82 4.66 -3.70
N TYR A 137 14.54 4.50 -3.42
CA TYR A 137 13.72 3.45 -4.03
C TYR A 137 13.68 3.60 -5.55
N ALA A 138 13.38 4.81 -6.05
CA ALA A 138 13.30 5.10 -7.47
C ALA A 138 14.63 4.85 -8.18
N GLU A 139 15.75 5.27 -7.58
CA GLU A 139 17.09 5.00 -8.09
C GLU A 139 17.35 3.49 -8.22
N ASN A 140 16.99 2.70 -7.20
CA ASN A 140 17.17 1.26 -7.23
C ASN A 140 16.29 0.58 -8.29
N VAL A 141 15.02 1.01 -8.43
CA VAL A 141 14.11 0.49 -9.46
C VAL A 141 14.64 0.79 -10.85
N MET A 142 15.08 2.02 -11.11
CA MET A 142 15.65 2.41 -12.40
C MET A 142 16.95 1.66 -12.72
N LYS A 143 17.80 1.38 -11.72
CA LYS A 143 19.00 0.51 -11.91
C LYS A 143 18.60 -0.92 -12.29
N ILE A 144 17.57 -1.48 -11.65
CA ILE A 144 17.04 -2.81 -11.98
C ILE A 144 16.45 -2.83 -13.40
N ALA A 145 15.80 -1.73 -13.81
CA ALA A 145 15.23 -1.54 -15.14
C ALA A 145 16.28 -1.19 -16.20
N GLU A 146 17.58 -1.10 -15.83
CA GLU A 146 18.69 -0.76 -16.73
C GLU A 146 18.55 0.60 -17.42
N VAL A 147 17.90 1.58 -16.74
CA VAL A 147 17.76 2.96 -17.25
C VAL A 147 19.14 3.63 -17.31
N PRO A 148 19.48 4.35 -18.39
CA PRO A 148 20.75 5.07 -18.49
C PRO A 148 20.97 6.10 -17.38
N ALA A 149 22.19 6.25 -16.89
CA ALA A 149 22.49 7.10 -15.73
C ALA A 149 22.12 8.56 -15.92
N GLU A 150 22.28 9.11 -17.13
CA GLU A 150 21.91 10.50 -17.47
C GLU A 150 20.39 10.71 -17.36
N GLU A 151 19.61 9.72 -17.81
CA GLU A 151 18.16 9.73 -17.70
C GLU A 151 17.71 9.60 -16.23
N GLN A 152 18.35 8.72 -15.44
CA GLN A 152 18.07 8.56 -14.01
C GLN A 152 18.17 9.90 -13.28
N GLN A 153 19.25 10.67 -13.50
CA GLN A 153 19.48 11.92 -12.78
C GLN A 153 18.40 12.96 -13.06
N SER A 154 17.96 13.10 -14.30
CA SER A 154 16.90 14.05 -14.68
C SER A 154 15.55 13.66 -14.06
N ARG A 155 15.23 12.36 -14.02
CA ARG A 155 13.98 11.85 -13.46
C ARG A 155 13.94 12.01 -11.94
N LEU A 156 15.04 11.74 -11.22
CA LEU A 156 15.10 11.85 -9.75
C LEU A 156 14.80 13.25 -9.24
N GLN A 157 15.21 14.32 -9.95
CA GLN A 157 14.88 15.69 -9.57
C GLN A 157 13.37 15.97 -9.62
N SER A 158 12.68 15.46 -10.63
CA SER A 158 11.22 15.57 -10.76
C SER A 158 10.50 14.71 -9.71
N ILE A 159 10.99 13.50 -9.47
CA ILE A 159 10.42 12.55 -8.52
C ILE A 159 10.35 13.15 -7.14
N GLU A 160 11.42 13.75 -6.61
CA GLU A 160 11.44 14.29 -5.26
C GLU A 160 10.33 15.35 -5.03
N GLN A 161 10.15 16.25 -6.00
CA GLN A 161 9.11 17.28 -5.90
C GLN A 161 7.69 16.66 -5.91
N ARG A 162 7.45 15.70 -6.80
CA ARG A 162 6.16 15.01 -6.93
C ARG A 162 5.81 14.21 -5.68
N VAL A 163 6.80 13.54 -5.07
CA VAL A 163 6.61 12.82 -3.79
C VAL A 163 6.13 13.77 -2.70
N LYS A 164 6.78 14.93 -2.53
CA LYS A 164 6.38 15.91 -1.52
C LYS A 164 4.92 16.37 -1.71
N GLN A 165 4.52 16.58 -2.97
CA GLN A 165 3.15 16.96 -3.29
C GLN A 165 2.15 15.85 -2.97
N GLN A 166 2.46 14.60 -3.34
CA GLN A 166 1.57 13.46 -3.12
C GLN A 166 1.45 13.12 -1.63
N LEU A 167 2.53 13.26 -0.84
CA LEU A 167 2.49 13.08 0.61
C LEU A 167 1.53 14.07 1.29
N GLY A 168 1.44 15.31 0.84
CA GLY A 168 0.47 16.27 1.35
C GLY A 168 -0.98 15.81 1.18
N ALA A 169 -1.31 15.13 0.08
CA ALA A 169 -2.63 14.53 -0.11
C ALA A 169 -2.87 13.34 0.84
N ILE A 170 -1.84 12.49 1.06
CA ILE A 170 -1.91 11.38 2.02
C ILE A 170 -2.10 11.89 3.45
N GLU A 171 -1.38 12.94 3.85
CA GLU A 171 -1.50 13.59 5.17
C GLU A 171 -2.91 14.16 5.39
N THR A 172 -3.55 14.64 4.34
CA THR A 172 -4.94 15.12 4.41
C THR A 172 -5.88 13.98 4.79
N ILE A 173 -5.76 12.81 4.16
CA ILE A 173 -6.57 11.62 4.53
C ILE A 173 -6.23 11.14 5.94
N ALA A 174 -4.96 11.13 6.33
CA ALA A 174 -4.55 10.76 7.68
C ALA A 174 -5.18 11.67 8.73
N SER A 175 -5.18 12.99 8.52
CA SER A 175 -5.80 13.96 9.42
C SER A 175 -7.30 13.77 9.53
N GLN A 176 -8.00 13.63 8.41
CA GLN A 176 -9.44 13.37 8.40
C GLN A 176 -9.79 12.05 9.13
N THR A 177 -8.95 11.04 8.99
CA THR A 177 -9.12 9.75 9.67
C THR A 177 -8.89 9.90 11.17
N ALA A 178 -7.83 10.60 11.59
CA ALA A 178 -7.54 10.88 12.99
C ALA A 178 -8.69 11.64 13.67
N ASP A 179 -9.28 12.64 13.00
CA ASP A 179 -10.42 13.40 13.50
C ASP A 179 -11.66 12.52 13.75
N LYS A 180 -11.87 11.49 12.94
CA LYS A 180 -12.96 10.52 13.12
C LYS A 180 -12.69 9.52 14.24
N LEU A 181 -11.43 9.12 14.44
CA LEU A 181 -11.03 8.21 15.52
C LEU A 181 -11.12 8.83 16.91
N ASN A 182 -11.06 10.16 17.01
CA ASN A 182 -11.12 10.91 18.28
C ASN A 182 -12.56 11.27 18.71
N LYS A 183 -13.56 10.87 17.95
CA LYS A 183 -15.01 11.06 18.25
C LYS A 183 -15.64 9.81 18.82
#